data_e7c2a0fb1dd10757518e3634ffd5bdde
#
_entry.id   e7c2a0fb1dd10757518e3634ffd5bdde
#
_cell.length_a   1.000
_cell.length_b   1.000
_cell.length_c   1.000
_cell.angle_alpha   90.00
_cell.angle_beta   90.00
_cell.angle_gamma   90.00
#
_symmetry.space_group_name_H-M   'P 1'
#
loop_
_entity.id
_entity.type
_entity.pdbx_description
1 polymer ?
#
loop_
_entity_poly.entity_id
_entity_poly.type
_entity_poly.pdbx_seq_one_letter_code
_entity_poly.pdbx_strand_id
1 'polypeptide(L)'
;MRRTATILAVVLLMGVSSSGVALAAYEDLITGTDGNDIISGTGKSEHISGLGGDDRLNGGDGADLIEGDLGSDELGDGGGRDIVNGNDGADNLIGQGGDTSADRFYADSGSDTVQSRDVPAVKDTVECGAGTDTVYADKADVVADDCEQVRAW
;
A
#
# COMPACT_ATOMS: atom_id res chain seq x y z
N MET A 1 -26.41 8.43 14.50
CA MET A 1 -26.49 8.99 13.16
C MET A 1 -25.10 8.88 12.55
N ARG A 2 -24.94 7.96 11.62
CA ARG A 2 -23.62 7.78 10.94
C ARG A 2 -23.46 8.91 9.93
N ARG A 3 -22.47 9.75 10.12
CA ARG A 3 -22.11 10.75 9.13
C ARG A 3 -21.12 10.07 8.17
N THR A 4 -21.58 9.69 7.00
CA THR A 4 -20.72 9.37 5.89
C THR A 4 -20.08 10.67 5.41
N ALA A 5 -18.81 10.86 5.75
CA ALA A 5 -18.02 11.93 5.16
C ALA A 5 -17.64 11.51 3.74
N THR A 6 -18.24 12.13 2.75
CA THR A 6 -17.76 12.04 1.37
C THR A 6 -16.61 13.01 1.27
N ILE A 7 -15.39 12.53 1.25
CA ILE A 7 -14.22 13.39 1.10
C ILE A 7 -14.06 13.73 -0.37
N LEU A 8 -14.10 15.02 -0.64
CA LEU A 8 -13.72 15.59 -1.91
C LEU A 8 -12.17 15.59 -1.94
N ALA A 9 -11.57 14.77 -2.79
CA ALA A 9 -10.13 14.75 -2.97
C ALA A 9 -9.63 16.16 -3.28
N VAL A 10 -8.82 16.71 -2.40
CA VAL A 10 -8.14 17.99 -2.67
C VAL A 10 -6.87 17.67 -3.44
N VAL A 11 -6.95 17.71 -4.74
CA VAL A 11 -5.76 17.68 -5.61
C VAL A 11 -5.00 18.99 -5.40
N LEU A 12 -3.94 18.95 -4.63
CA LEU A 12 -3.03 20.08 -4.49
C LEU A 12 -1.99 20.05 -5.62
N LEU A 13 -2.26 20.76 -6.70
CA LEU A 13 -1.30 20.95 -7.77
C LEU A 13 -0.10 21.74 -7.22
N MET A 14 1.00 21.09 -6.89
CA MET A 14 2.24 21.78 -6.59
C MET A 14 2.93 22.19 -7.89
N GLY A 15 3.07 23.48 -8.04
CA GLY A 15 3.65 24.15 -9.21
C GLY A 15 5.10 23.74 -9.48
N VAL A 16 5.40 23.59 -10.73
CA VAL A 16 6.72 23.32 -11.31
C VAL A 16 7.73 24.38 -10.88
N SER A 17 8.70 24.02 -10.05
CA SER A 17 9.89 24.83 -9.85
C SER A 17 10.94 24.47 -10.89
N SER A 18 11.39 25.48 -11.63
CA SER A 18 12.39 25.41 -12.68
C SER A 18 13.80 25.21 -12.12
N SER A 19 14.15 24.01 -11.71
CA SER A 19 15.55 23.59 -11.56
C SER A 19 15.60 22.08 -11.65
N GLY A 20 16.15 21.57 -12.76
CA GLY A 20 16.14 20.20 -13.20
C GLY A 20 16.80 19.20 -12.28
N VAL A 21 16.09 18.79 -11.28
CA VAL A 21 16.26 17.50 -10.61
C VAL A 21 14.92 16.80 -10.81
N ALA A 22 14.87 15.84 -11.73
CA ALA A 22 13.75 14.93 -11.79
C ALA A 22 13.80 14.05 -10.54
N LEU A 23 13.12 14.49 -9.48
CA LEU A 23 12.53 13.52 -8.60
C LEU A 23 11.54 12.77 -9.49
N ALA A 24 11.71 11.46 -9.61
CA ALA A 24 10.64 10.59 -10.09
C ALA A 24 9.57 10.65 -9.00
N ALA A 25 8.79 11.71 -9.05
CA ALA A 25 7.76 12.00 -8.08
C ALA A 25 6.51 11.29 -8.58
N TYR A 26 5.79 10.72 -7.67
CA TYR A 26 4.40 10.37 -7.86
C TYR A 26 3.67 11.58 -8.46
N GLU A 27 2.82 11.34 -9.45
CA GLU A 27 2.21 12.43 -10.21
C GLU A 27 1.15 13.18 -9.39
N ASP A 28 0.50 12.47 -8.46
CA ASP A 28 -0.56 13.02 -7.61
C ASP A 28 -0.38 12.57 -6.15
N LEU A 29 -0.63 13.47 -5.20
CA LEU A 29 -0.69 13.18 -3.76
C LEU A 29 -2.15 13.13 -3.32
N ILE A 30 -2.55 12.03 -2.70
CA ILE A 30 -3.89 11.83 -2.15
C ILE A 30 -3.74 11.58 -0.65
N THR A 31 -4.35 12.40 0.17
CA THR A 31 -4.22 12.30 1.63
C THR A 31 -5.59 12.21 2.28
N GLY A 32 -5.73 11.26 3.19
CA GLY A 32 -6.92 11.06 4.02
C GLY A 32 -7.02 12.05 5.19
N THR A 33 -7.59 11.58 6.29
CA THR A 33 -7.81 12.35 7.51
C THR A 33 -7.36 11.57 8.74
N ASP A 34 -7.62 12.06 9.96
CA ASP A 34 -7.38 11.28 11.20
C ASP A 34 -8.54 10.30 11.50
N GLY A 35 -9.37 9.97 10.56
CA GLY A 35 -10.55 9.07 10.74
C GLY A 35 -10.74 8.17 9.54
N ASN A 36 -11.44 7.06 9.75
CA ASN A 36 -11.63 5.98 8.76
C ASN A 36 -12.04 6.48 7.38
N ASP A 37 -11.14 6.34 6.41
CA ASP A 37 -11.29 6.81 5.05
C ASP A 37 -11.44 5.65 4.04
N ILE A 38 -11.97 5.95 2.89
CA ILE A 38 -11.99 5.06 1.72
C ILE A 38 -11.43 5.85 0.55
N ILE A 39 -10.22 5.48 0.13
CA ILE A 39 -9.49 6.17 -0.91
C ILE A 39 -9.15 5.19 -2.04
N SER A 40 -9.29 5.64 -3.26
CA SER A 40 -8.80 4.92 -4.44
C SER A 40 -8.02 5.88 -5.31
N GLY A 41 -6.85 5.45 -5.72
CA GLY A 41 -6.04 6.09 -6.74
C GLY A 41 -6.67 5.98 -8.13
N THR A 42 -5.91 6.22 -9.14
CA THR A 42 -6.38 6.33 -10.52
C THR A 42 -5.66 5.35 -11.47
N GLY A 43 -5.12 5.79 -12.55
CA GLY A 43 -4.29 5.03 -13.50
C GLY A 43 -2.96 5.73 -13.73
N LYS A 44 -2.48 6.45 -12.72
CA LYS A 44 -1.20 7.15 -12.72
C LYS A 44 -0.38 6.65 -11.51
N SER A 45 0.79 7.20 -11.34
CA SER A 45 1.59 6.94 -10.15
C SER A 45 1.25 7.93 -9.05
N GLU A 46 0.62 7.46 -8.00
CA GLU A 46 0.15 8.25 -6.87
C GLU A 46 0.94 7.98 -5.58
N HIS A 47 0.93 8.96 -4.69
CA HIS A 47 1.27 8.77 -3.28
C HIS A 47 0.00 8.91 -2.47
N ILE A 48 -0.44 7.83 -1.84
CA ILE A 48 -1.67 7.76 -1.04
C ILE A 48 -1.28 7.56 0.42
N SER A 49 -1.78 8.43 1.31
CA SER A 49 -1.57 8.34 2.77
C SER A 49 -2.91 8.39 3.48
N GLY A 50 -3.18 7.42 4.36
CA GLY A 50 -4.38 7.35 5.19
C GLY A 50 -4.38 8.34 6.33
N LEU A 51 -3.23 8.57 6.95
CA LEU A 51 -2.94 9.33 8.18
C LEU A 51 -3.39 8.60 9.44
N GLY A 52 -4.63 8.47 9.73
CA GLY A 52 -5.08 7.79 10.93
C GLY A 52 -6.54 7.38 10.92
N GLY A 53 -6.84 6.33 11.66
CA GLY A 53 -8.12 5.66 11.61
C GLY A 53 -7.95 4.30 10.91
N ASP A 54 -9.00 3.51 10.85
CA ASP A 54 -8.97 2.24 10.12
C ASP A 54 -9.40 2.51 8.68
N ASP A 55 -8.43 2.55 7.77
CA ASP A 55 -8.62 3.01 6.40
C ASP A 55 -8.75 1.86 5.39
N ARG A 56 -9.28 2.18 4.24
CA ARG A 56 -9.29 1.31 3.07
C ARG A 56 -8.72 2.06 1.89
N LEU A 57 -7.51 1.70 1.47
CA LEU A 57 -6.77 2.36 0.42
C LEU A 57 -6.54 1.40 -0.76
N ASN A 58 -6.59 1.92 -1.98
CA ASN A 58 -6.26 1.15 -3.19
C ASN A 58 -5.49 2.04 -4.17
N GLY A 59 -4.34 1.57 -4.65
CA GLY A 59 -3.48 2.31 -5.59
C GLY A 59 -4.15 2.57 -6.93
N GLY A 60 -4.78 1.59 -7.50
CA GLY A 60 -5.32 1.64 -8.85
C GLY A 60 -4.33 1.05 -9.85
N ASP A 61 -4.29 1.58 -11.08
CA ASP A 61 -3.19 1.22 -11.99
C ASP A 61 -2.08 2.26 -11.80
N GLY A 62 -0.81 1.85 -11.87
CA GLY A 62 0.26 2.85 -11.79
C GLY A 62 1.53 2.30 -11.17
N ALA A 63 2.34 3.17 -10.62
CA ALA A 63 3.43 2.77 -9.75
C ALA A 63 3.31 3.61 -8.49
N ASP A 64 2.61 3.06 -7.49
CA ASP A 64 2.06 3.80 -6.37
C ASP A 64 2.90 3.63 -5.09
N LEU A 65 2.82 4.62 -4.24
CA LEU A 65 3.21 4.53 -2.84
C LEU A 65 1.95 4.64 -1.98
N ILE A 66 1.66 3.62 -1.20
CA ILE A 66 0.48 3.55 -0.35
C ILE A 66 0.94 3.40 1.09
N GLU A 67 0.50 4.31 1.95
CA GLU A 67 0.83 4.35 3.37
C GLU A 67 -0.46 4.33 4.19
N GLY A 68 -0.63 3.32 5.08
CA GLY A 68 -1.74 3.23 6.00
C GLY A 68 -1.63 4.27 7.12
N ASP A 69 -0.41 4.44 7.61
CA ASP A 69 -0.03 5.29 8.75
C ASP A 69 -0.53 4.73 10.09
N LEU A 70 -1.47 5.33 10.79
CA LEU A 70 -1.96 4.88 12.09
C LEU A 70 -3.33 4.22 12.00
N GLY A 71 -3.46 2.97 12.42
CA GLY A 71 -4.75 2.30 12.45
C GLY A 71 -4.66 0.85 12.00
N SER A 72 -5.80 0.23 11.79
CA SER A 72 -5.83 -1.12 11.21
C SER A 72 -6.40 -1.04 9.81
N ASP A 73 -5.48 -1.07 8.83
CA ASP A 73 -5.77 -0.65 7.48
C ASP A 73 -5.92 -1.83 6.50
N GLU A 74 -6.69 -1.62 5.45
CA GLU A 74 -6.79 -2.52 4.32
C GLU A 74 -6.20 -1.82 3.09
N LEU A 75 -5.04 -2.31 2.64
CA LEU A 75 -4.23 -1.68 1.61
C LEU A 75 -4.14 -2.59 0.38
N GLY A 76 -4.70 -2.17 -0.75
CA GLY A 76 -4.57 -2.84 -2.03
C GLY A 76 -3.59 -2.10 -2.93
N ASP A 77 -2.61 -2.81 -3.49
CA ASP A 77 -1.63 -2.23 -4.41
C ASP A 77 -2.26 -1.77 -5.73
N GLY A 78 -3.07 -2.62 -6.32
CA GLY A 78 -3.64 -2.38 -7.65
C GLY A 78 -2.83 -3.05 -8.75
N GLY A 79 -2.58 -2.36 -9.83
CA GLY A 79 -1.77 -2.88 -10.92
C GLY A 79 -0.61 -1.97 -11.25
N GLY A 80 0.59 -2.53 -11.29
CA GLY A 80 1.82 -1.78 -11.54
C GLY A 80 2.89 -2.15 -10.54
N ARG A 81 3.94 -1.35 -10.47
CA ARG A 81 5.01 -1.61 -9.52
C ARG A 81 4.84 -0.72 -8.29
N ASP A 82 4.40 -1.32 -7.20
CA ASP A 82 3.92 -0.59 -6.06
C ASP A 82 4.79 -0.77 -4.81
N ILE A 83 4.63 0.17 -3.89
CA ILE A 83 5.18 0.09 -2.54
C ILE A 83 4.01 0.29 -1.59
N VAL A 84 3.77 -0.70 -0.74
CA VAL A 84 2.69 -0.69 0.24
C VAL A 84 3.29 -0.76 1.64
N ASN A 85 3.05 0.25 2.45
CA ASN A 85 3.50 0.36 3.84
C ASN A 85 2.28 0.32 4.77
N GLY A 86 2.21 -0.65 5.70
CA GLY A 86 1.19 -0.70 6.75
C GLY A 86 1.40 0.41 7.78
N ASN A 87 2.62 0.54 8.27
CA ASN A 87 3.09 1.38 9.36
C ASN A 87 2.58 0.89 10.73
N ASP A 88 1.82 1.66 11.51
CA ASP A 88 1.40 1.30 12.87
C ASP A 88 -0.02 0.72 12.89
N GLY A 89 -0.15 -0.56 13.19
CA GLY A 89 -1.49 -1.13 13.30
C GLY A 89 -1.57 -2.63 13.12
N ALA A 90 -2.74 -3.11 12.85
CA ALA A 90 -2.92 -4.52 12.46
C ALA A 90 -3.51 -4.54 11.05
N ASP A 91 -2.61 -4.60 10.09
CA ASP A 91 -2.90 -4.25 8.72
C ASP A 91 -3.11 -5.47 7.81
N ASN A 92 -3.85 -5.25 6.73
CA ASN A 92 -4.05 -6.23 5.69
C ASN A 92 -3.57 -5.67 4.35
N LEU A 93 -2.36 -6.09 3.94
CA LEU A 93 -1.74 -5.68 2.68
C LEU A 93 -2.09 -6.72 1.60
N ILE A 94 -2.64 -6.27 0.51
CA ILE A 94 -3.21 -7.14 -0.53
C ILE A 94 -2.57 -6.81 -1.87
N GLY A 95 -1.71 -7.71 -2.34
CA GLY A 95 -1.26 -7.77 -3.72
C GLY A 95 -2.39 -8.28 -4.61
N GLN A 96 -2.76 -7.52 -5.61
CA GLN A 96 -3.79 -7.94 -6.54
C GLN A 96 -3.24 -8.93 -7.55
N GLY A 97 -3.60 -10.19 -7.37
CA GLY A 97 -3.22 -11.24 -8.30
C GLY A 97 -3.72 -10.97 -9.73
N GLY A 98 -2.80 -11.05 -10.69
CA GLY A 98 -3.10 -10.91 -12.11
C GLY A 98 -2.34 -9.77 -12.80
N ASP A 99 -1.62 -8.99 -12.06
CA ASP A 99 -0.62 -8.11 -12.63
C ASP A 99 0.69 -8.89 -12.88
N THR A 100 1.68 -8.26 -13.45
CA THR A 100 2.97 -8.87 -13.81
C THR A 100 4.15 -8.05 -13.32
N SER A 101 3.91 -7.18 -12.38
CA SER A 101 4.89 -6.27 -11.81
C SER A 101 5.39 -6.83 -10.47
N ALA A 102 6.54 -6.39 -10.07
CA ALA A 102 7.15 -6.81 -8.82
C ALA A 102 6.98 -5.73 -7.76
N ASP A 103 6.28 -6.07 -6.69
CA ASP A 103 5.85 -5.15 -5.66
C ASP A 103 6.64 -5.29 -4.36
N ARG A 104 6.47 -4.34 -3.47
CA ARG A 104 7.09 -4.33 -2.16
C ARG A 104 6.08 -4.06 -1.08
N PHE A 105 6.02 -4.96 -0.12
CA PHE A 105 5.16 -4.87 1.04
C PHE A 105 5.99 -4.72 2.30
N TYR A 106 5.72 -3.68 3.06
CA TYR A 106 6.29 -3.40 4.37
C TYR A 106 5.13 -3.35 5.36
N ALA A 107 5.04 -4.32 6.27
CA ALA A 107 3.96 -4.36 7.23
C ALA A 107 4.25 -3.47 8.46
N ASP A 108 5.52 -3.36 8.84
CA ASP A 108 6.10 -2.53 9.89
C ASP A 108 5.68 -2.93 11.31
N SER A 109 4.74 -2.28 11.97
CA SER A 109 4.45 -2.51 13.40
C SER A 109 3.03 -3.01 13.62
N GLY A 110 2.89 -4.27 14.03
CA GLY A 110 1.56 -4.77 14.31
C GLY A 110 1.42 -6.27 14.33
N SER A 111 0.24 -6.73 14.03
CA SER A 111 0.04 -8.15 13.74
C SER A 111 -0.67 -8.23 12.40
N ASP A 112 0.14 -8.36 11.37
CA ASP A 112 -0.26 -8.03 10.03
C ASP A 112 -0.55 -9.26 9.17
N THR A 113 -1.26 -9.03 8.10
CA THR A 113 -1.48 -10.04 7.06
C THR A 113 -1.05 -9.49 5.73
N VAL A 114 -0.12 -10.17 5.07
CA VAL A 114 0.33 -9.82 3.72
C VAL A 114 -0.06 -10.92 2.75
N GLN A 115 -0.64 -10.55 1.62
CA GLN A 115 -1.04 -11.44 0.53
C GLN A 115 -0.34 -10.98 -0.75
N SER A 116 0.79 -11.60 -1.08
CA SER A 116 1.62 -11.26 -2.25
C SER A 116 1.53 -12.29 -3.39
N ARG A 117 0.43 -13.06 -3.43
CA ARG A 117 0.31 -14.16 -4.40
C ARG A 117 -0.23 -13.72 -5.73
N ASP A 118 0.51 -13.99 -6.78
CA ASP A 118 0.17 -13.68 -8.16
C ASP A 118 -0.10 -14.88 -9.06
N VAL A 119 -0.85 -14.63 -10.13
CA VAL A 119 -1.04 -15.61 -11.21
C VAL A 119 -0.94 -14.89 -12.57
N PRO A 120 0.18 -15.01 -13.30
CA PRO A 120 1.36 -15.85 -13.01
C PRO A 120 2.21 -15.31 -11.86
N ALA A 121 2.96 -16.20 -11.19
CA ALA A 121 3.82 -15.83 -10.08
C ALA A 121 4.87 -14.80 -10.50
N VAL A 122 4.93 -13.71 -9.77
CA VAL A 122 5.90 -12.61 -9.92
C VAL A 122 6.79 -12.58 -8.69
N LYS A 123 7.87 -11.88 -8.73
CA LYS A 123 8.79 -11.81 -7.60
C LYS A 123 8.55 -10.57 -6.78
N ASP A 124 7.77 -10.69 -5.73
CA ASP A 124 7.55 -9.64 -4.76
C ASP A 124 8.54 -9.69 -3.60
N THR A 125 8.58 -8.63 -2.84
CA THR A 125 9.39 -8.55 -1.63
C THR A 125 8.49 -8.19 -0.46
N VAL A 126 8.57 -8.99 0.63
CA VAL A 126 7.78 -8.79 1.84
C VAL A 126 8.72 -8.67 3.04
N GLU A 127 8.58 -7.59 3.78
CA GLU A 127 9.23 -7.33 5.06
C GLU A 127 8.12 -7.12 6.11
N CYS A 128 8.15 -7.87 7.21
CA CYS A 128 7.06 -7.87 8.19
C CYS A 128 7.27 -6.89 9.34
N GLY A 129 8.52 -6.71 9.77
CA GLY A 129 8.83 -5.76 10.83
C GLY A 129 8.58 -6.32 12.22
N ALA A 130 7.78 -5.65 13.04
CA ALA A 130 7.61 -5.98 14.45
C ALA A 130 6.19 -6.44 14.78
N GLY A 131 6.06 -7.72 15.17
CA GLY A 131 4.74 -8.21 15.55
C GLY A 131 4.61 -9.72 15.50
N THR A 132 3.46 -10.15 15.07
CA THR A 132 3.22 -11.55 14.74
C THR A 132 2.43 -11.62 13.44
N ASP A 133 3.17 -11.85 12.36
CA ASP A 133 2.67 -11.58 11.04
C ASP A 133 2.41 -12.85 10.25
N THR A 134 1.44 -12.79 9.37
CA THR A 134 1.07 -13.89 8.48
C THR A 134 1.23 -13.48 7.03
N VAL A 135 2.09 -14.18 6.30
CA VAL A 135 2.34 -13.94 4.88
C VAL A 135 1.82 -15.10 4.04
N TYR A 136 1.02 -14.77 3.04
CA TYR A 136 0.60 -15.66 1.98
C TYR A 136 1.36 -15.30 0.70
N ALA A 137 2.42 -16.04 0.42
CA ALA A 137 3.34 -15.79 -0.68
C ALA A 137 3.28 -16.88 -1.75
N ASP A 138 3.78 -16.60 -2.91
CA ASP A 138 4.11 -17.62 -3.90
C ASP A 138 5.61 -18.00 -3.86
N LYS A 139 6.04 -18.92 -4.76
CA LYS A 139 7.42 -19.40 -4.75
C LYS A 139 8.44 -18.44 -5.35
N ALA A 140 7.99 -17.40 -6.03
CA ALA A 140 8.86 -16.41 -6.64
C ALA A 140 9.25 -15.33 -5.63
N ASP A 141 8.43 -15.13 -4.60
CA ASP A 141 8.57 -14.05 -3.63
C ASP A 141 9.80 -14.18 -2.74
N VAL A 142 10.26 -13.04 -2.29
CA VAL A 142 11.29 -12.91 -1.27
C VAL A 142 10.64 -12.40 0.01
N VAL A 143 10.47 -13.30 0.96
CA VAL A 143 9.93 -13.00 2.28
C VAL A 143 11.08 -12.90 3.27
N ALA A 144 11.13 -11.84 4.03
CA ALA A 144 12.19 -11.59 5.01
C ALA A 144 12.12 -12.53 6.22
N ASP A 145 13.22 -12.66 6.94
CA ASP A 145 13.33 -13.57 8.08
C ASP A 145 12.57 -13.08 9.34
N ASP A 146 12.07 -11.85 9.32
CA ASP A 146 11.26 -11.25 10.38
C ASP A 146 9.76 -11.60 10.28
N CYS A 147 9.37 -12.38 9.29
CA CYS A 147 8.00 -12.86 9.12
C CYS A 147 7.82 -14.22 9.82
N GLU A 148 6.97 -14.31 10.86
CA GLU A 148 6.85 -15.54 11.69
C GLU A 148 6.00 -16.63 11.07
N GLN A 149 4.96 -16.28 10.32
CA GLN A 149 4.01 -17.23 9.76
C GLN A 149 3.94 -17.14 8.24
N VAL A 150 4.84 -17.81 7.54
CA VAL A 150 4.87 -17.82 6.08
C VAL A 150 4.17 -19.05 5.52
N ARG A 151 3.22 -18.84 4.63
CA ARG A 151 2.46 -19.86 3.91
C ARG A 151 2.69 -19.70 2.41
N ALA A 152 3.72 -20.37 1.91
CA ALA A 152 4.08 -20.39 0.50
C ALA A 152 3.64 -21.70 -0.18
N TRP A 153 3.25 -21.65 -1.48
CA TRP A 153 2.92 -22.81 -2.33
C TRP A 153 3.35 -22.70 -3.79
#